data_e1706233f86988f25963eb8d74245b23
#
_entry.id   e1706233f86988f25963eb8d74245b23
#
_cell.length_a   1.000
_cell.length_b   1.000
_cell.length_c   1.000
_cell.angle_alpha   90.00
_cell.angle_beta   90.00
_cell.angle_gamma   90.00
#
_symmetry.space_group_name_H-M   'P 1'
#
loop_
_entity.id
_entity.type
_entity.pdbx_description
1 polymer ?
#
loop_
_entity_poly.entity_id
_entity_poly.type
_entity_poly.pdbx_seq_one_letter_code
_entity_poly.pdbx_strand_id
1 'polypeptide(L)'
;SEMCIRDRDYTDKQVLVTTDLLLEGIHFDLMYVPLKHLGYKSAVVNFSDIYAMNGRPKQITVSLGISKRFCVEDLEEFYEGIKLACDIYDVDLVGGDTSASRTGLAISITCLGEGEKGKVVYRNGAKETDLICVSGDLGAAYMGLQLLEREKSIFNGEKDFTPDFSGKEYLLERQLKPEARKD
;
A
#
# COMPACT_ATOMS: atom_id res chain seq x y z
N SER A 1 -4.29 7.39 14.95
CA SER A 1 -4.86 6.04 14.81
C SER A 1 -3.80 5.04 15.24
N GLU A 2 -4.11 4.25 16.25
CA GLU A 2 -3.26 3.16 16.67
C GLU A 2 -3.34 2.08 15.59
N MET A 3 -2.29 1.97 14.76
CA MET A 3 -2.14 0.78 13.95
C MET A 3 -1.96 -0.41 14.90
N CYS A 4 -2.89 -1.35 14.86
CA CYS A 4 -2.85 -2.55 15.69
C CYS A 4 -1.81 -3.53 15.13
N ILE A 5 -0.53 -3.22 15.30
CA ILE A 5 0.52 -4.23 15.11
C ILE A 5 0.60 -5.01 16.42
N ARG A 6 0.26 -6.29 16.37
CA ARG A 6 0.40 -7.22 17.49
C ARG A 6 1.43 -8.27 17.13
N ASP A 7 2.21 -8.61 18.13
CA ASP A 7 3.17 -9.70 18.07
C ASP A 7 2.73 -10.86 18.98
N ARG A 8 3.15 -12.05 18.62
CA ARG A 8 2.99 -13.26 19.44
C ARG A 8 4.26 -14.07 19.37
N ASP A 9 4.73 -14.50 20.52
CA ASP A 9 5.91 -15.35 20.64
C ASP A 9 5.64 -16.78 20.14
N TYR A 10 6.47 -17.22 19.21
CA TYR A 10 6.54 -18.61 18.77
C TYR A 10 7.99 -19.07 18.85
N THR A 11 8.36 -19.75 19.92
CA THR A 11 9.71 -20.30 20.14
C THR A 11 10.81 -19.24 19.94
N ASP A 12 11.45 -19.18 18.78
CA ASP A 12 12.56 -18.25 18.47
C ASP A 12 12.14 -17.06 17.57
N LYS A 13 10.85 -16.99 17.20
CA LYS A 13 10.30 -15.95 16.32
C LYS A 13 9.11 -15.27 16.96
N GLN A 14 8.88 -14.03 16.54
CA GLN A 14 7.66 -13.27 16.82
C GLN A 14 6.86 -13.16 15.53
N VAL A 15 5.54 -13.40 15.61
CA VAL A 15 4.63 -13.15 14.50
C VAL A 15 4.18 -11.71 14.56
N LEU A 16 4.39 -11.00 13.46
CA LEU A 16 3.96 -9.62 13.25
C LEU A 16 2.69 -9.63 12.41
N VAL A 17 1.72 -8.80 12.76
CA VAL A 17 0.46 -8.68 12.03
C VAL A 17 0.14 -7.22 11.85
N THR A 18 -0.09 -6.81 10.62
CA THR A 18 -0.61 -5.48 10.27
C THR A 18 -1.82 -5.60 9.36
N THR A 19 -2.66 -4.58 9.35
CA THR A 19 -3.79 -4.49 8.43
C THR A 19 -4.06 -3.04 8.07
N ASP A 20 -4.26 -2.79 6.77
CA ASP A 20 -4.69 -1.50 6.23
C ASP A 20 -6.04 -1.62 5.54
N LEU A 21 -6.81 -0.54 5.62
CA LEU A 21 -8.07 -0.36 4.91
C LEU A 21 -7.95 0.84 3.97
N LEU A 22 -8.08 0.61 2.67
CA LEU A 22 -8.09 1.64 1.65
C LEU A 22 -9.50 1.81 1.09
N LEU A 23 -9.97 3.04 1.08
CA LEU A 23 -11.30 3.42 0.60
C LEU A 23 -11.18 4.36 -0.60
N GLU A 24 -11.96 4.07 -1.64
CA GLU A 24 -12.07 4.95 -2.80
C GLU A 24 -12.58 6.33 -2.41
N GLY A 25 -12.01 7.36 -3.02
CA GLY A 25 -12.30 8.77 -2.72
C GLY A 25 -11.63 9.31 -1.45
N ILE A 26 -10.98 8.44 -0.65
CA ILE A 26 -10.23 8.82 0.56
C ILE A 26 -8.74 8.51 0.38
N HIS A 27 -8.40 7.28 0.04
CA HIS A 27 -7.01 6.83 -0.06
C HIS A 27 -6.50 6.72 -1.50
N PHE A 28 -7.41 6.65 -2.45
CA PHE A 28 -7.14 6.60 -3.89
C PHE A 28 -8.33 7.12 -4.70
N ASP A 29 -8.07 7.54 -5.93
CA ASP A 29 -9.09 7.95 -6.89
C ASP A 29 -8.83 7.24 -8.23
N LEU A 30 -9.82 6.49 -8.70
CA LEU A 30 -9.73 5.71 -9.94
C LEU A 30 -9.75 6.57 -11.22
N MET A 31 -9.93 7.89 -11.11
CA MET A 31 -9.74 8.79 -12.26
C MET A 31 -8.28 8.83 -12.72
N TYR A 32 -7.32 8.60 -11.82
CA TYR A 32 -5.90 8.70 -12.12
C TYR A 32 -5.05 7.55 -11.58
N VAL A 33 -5.63 6.63 -10.79
CA VAL A 33 -4.91 5.46 -10.26
C VAL A 33 -5.31 4.22 -11.04
N PRO A 34 -4.44 3.63 -11.89
CA PRO A 34 -4.69 2.35 -12.54
C PRO A 34 -4.87 1.22 -11.52
N LEU A 35 -5.78 0.29 -11.80
CA LEU A 35 -6.09 -0.81 -10.88
C LEU A 35 -4.88 -1.69 -10.55
N LYS A 36 -4.00 -1.93 -11.51
CA LYS A 36 -2.75 -2.66 -11.28
C LYS A 36 -1.83 -1.94 -10.29
N HIS A 37 -1.67 -0.62 -10.43
CA HIS A 37 -0.89 0.17 -9.47
C HIS A 37 -1.55 0.20 -8.09
N LEU A 38 -2.88 0.28 -8.05
CA LEU A 38 -3.64 0.22 -6.80
C LEU A 38 -3.44 -1.12 -6.08
N GLY A 39 -3.52 -2.23 -6.81
CA GLY A 39 -3.24 -3.56 -6.27
C GLY A 39 -1.84 -3.66 -5.68
N TYR A 40 -0.83 -3.23 -6.45
CA TYR A 40 0.56 -3.21 -5.98
C TYR A 40 0.72 -2.38 -4.71
N LYS A 41 0.26 -1.12 -4.73
CA LYS A 41 0.34 -0.20 -3.59
C LYS A 41 -0.35 -0.76 -2.36
N SER A 42 -1.55 -1.35 -2.52
CA SER A 42 -2.33 -1.91 -1.41
C SER A 42 -1.61 -3.03 -0.66
N ALA A 43 -0.82 -3.84 -1.37
CA ALA A 43 0.03 -4.86 -0.75
C ALA A 43 1.27 -4.24 -0.08
N VAL A 44 1.98 -3.37 -0.79
CA VAL A 44 3.29 -2.82 -0.38
C VAL A 44 3.19 -1.97 0.88
N VAL A 45 2.09 -1.24 1.11
CA VAL A 45 1.93 -0.44 2.35
C VAL A 45 1.96 -1.35 3.58
N ASN A 46 1.34 -2.53 3.52
CA ASN A 46 1.38 -3.52 4.59
C ASN A 46 2.76 -4.17 4.75
N PHE A 47 3.48 -4.42 3.64
CA PHE A 47 4.85 -4.93 3.72
C PHE A 47 5.78 -3.93 4.41
N SER A 48 5.60 -2.64 4.11
CA SER A 48 6.34 -1.55 4.73
C SER A 48 6.19 -1.53 6.26
N ASP A 49 5.00 -1.79 6.78
CA ASP A 49 4.76 -1.86 8.23
C ASP A 49 5.55 -2.99 8.90
N ILE A 50 5.59 -4.16 8.26
CA ILE A 50 6.35 -5.30 8.75
C ILE A 50 7.86 -5.00 8.72
N TYR A 51 8.38 -4.42 7.63
CA TYR A 51 9.78 -4.01 7.55
C TYR A 51 10.14 -2.94 8.57
N ALA A 52 9.26 -1.97 8.82
CA ALA A 52 9.46 -0.93 9.84
C ALA A 52 9.65 -1.49 11.26
N MET A 53 9.18 -2.71 11.51
CA MET A 53 9.41 -3.43 12.76
C MET A 53 10.64 -4.36 12.72
N ASN A 54 11.51 -4.24 11.73
CA ASN A 54 12.63 -5.15 11.50
C ASN A 54 12.16 -6.61 11.29
N GLY A 55 10.99 -6.78 10.69
CA GLY A 55 10.40 -8.08 10.35
C GLY A 55 10.49 -8.37 8.86
N ARG A 56 10.04 -9.57 8.49
CA ARG A 56 9.90 -10.01 7.09
C ARG A 56 8.45 -10.37 6.84
N PRO A 57 7.76 -9.72 5.88
CA PRO A 57 6.42 -10.10 5.47
C PRO A 57 6.47 -11.52 4.86
N LYS A 58 5.42 -12.31 5.07
CA LYS A 58 5.35 -13.69 4.61
C LYS A 58 4.06 -14.02 3.89
N GLN A 59 2.96 -13.58 4.41
CA GLN A 59 1.64 -13.93 3.89
C GLN A 59 0.70 -12.75 3.93
N ILE A 60 -0.20 -12.67 2.94
CA ILE A 60 -1.30 -11.71 2.95
C ILE A 60 -2.65 -12.38 2.70
N THR A 61 -3.68 -11.76 3.25
CA THR A 61 -5.07 -11.99 2.85
C THR A 61 -5.63 -10.67 2.31
N VAL A 62 -6.48 -10.77 1.27
CA VAL A 62 -7.08 -9.61 0.59
C VAL A 62 -8.59 -9.69 0.68
N SER A 63 -9.22 -8.72 1.32
CA SER A 63 -10.68 -8.59 1.38
C SER A 63 -11.12 -7.38 0.57
N LEU A 64 -12.09 -7.59 -0.35
CA LEU A 64 -12.60 -6.57 -1.25
C LEU A 64 -14.09 -6.33 -1.05
N GLY A 65 -14.47 -5.06 -0.96
CA GLY A 65 -15.86 -4.61 -1.13
C GLY A 65 -15.99 -3.97 -2.52
N ILE A 66 -16.71 -4.62 -3.46
CA ILE A 66 -16.80 -4.17 -4.86
C ILE A 66 -18.19 -3.70 -5.23
N SER A 67 -18.29 -2.60 -5.96
CA SER A 67 -19.56 -2.10 -6.49
C SER A 67 -19.87 -2.67 -7.86
N LYS A 68 -21.11 -2.51 -8.33
CA LYS A 68 -21.60 -3.03 -9.64
C LYS A 68 -20.86 -2.52 -10.86
N ARG A 69 -20.03 -1.49 -10.75
CA ARG A 69 -19.31 -0.91 -11.89
C ARG A 69 -18.06 -1.70 -12.27
N PHE A 70 -17.57 -2.60 -11.40
CA PHE A 70 -16.39 -3.42 -11.68
C PHE A 70 -16.79 -4.69 -12.41
N CYS A 71 -16.08 -5.00 -13.48
CA CYS A 71 -16.14 -6.27 -14.19
C CYS A 71 -15.05 -7.23 -13.70
N VAL A 72 -14.99 -8.42 -14.26
CA VAL A 72 -13.98 -9.43 -13.87
C VAL A 72 -12.59 -8.98 -14.28
N GLU A 73 -12.47 -8.38 -15.44
CA GLU A 73 -11.21 -7.88 -16.00
C GLU A 73 -10.59 -6.79 -15.12
N ASP A 74 -11.40 -5.93 -14.49
CA ASP A 74 -10.94 -4.93 -13.53
C ASP A 74 -10.31 -5.58 -12.29
N LEU A 75 -10.91 -6.67 -11.82
CA LEU A 75 -10.37 -7.43 -10.69
C LEU A 75 -9.10 -8.20 -11.07
N GLU A 76 -9.04 -8.75 -12.28
CA GLU A 76 -7.83 -9.39 -12.81
C GLU A 76 -6.67 -8.38 -12.84
N GLU A 77 -6.88 -7.17 -13.37
CA GLU A 77 -5.87 -6.10 -13.38
C GLU A 77 -5.42 -5.73 -11.96
N PHE A 78 -6.35 -5.61 -11.01
CA PHE A 78 -6.03 -5.33 -9.61
C PHE A 78 -5.16 -6.45 -9.01
N TYR A 79 -5.55 -7.71 -9.21
CA TYR A 79 -4.80 -8.86 -8.68
C TYR A 79 -3.47 -9.08 -9.38
N GLU A 80 -3.29 -8.68 -10.64
CA GLU A 80 -1.97 -8.63 -11.27
C GLU A 80 -1.01 -7.71 -10.50
N GLY A 81 -1.50 -6.57 -9.99
CA GLY A 81 -0.72 -5.67 -9.14
C GLY A 81 -0.34 -6.30 -7.81
N ILE A 82 -1.30 -6.95 -7.13
CA ILE A 82 -1.05 -7.72 -5.90
C ILE A 82 0.02 -8.78 -6.13
N LYS A 83 -0.14 -9.60 -7.20
CA LYS A 83 0.80 -10.66 -7.53
C LYS A 83 2.20 -10.11 -7.80
N LEU A 84 2.30 -9.03 -8.55
CA LEU A 84 3.60 -8.37 -8.80
C LEU A 84 4.31 -7.97 -7.50
N ALA A 85 3.57 -7.38 -6.54
CA ALA A 85 4.12 -7.06 -5.23
C ALA A 85 4.56 -8.32 -4.47
N CYS A 86 3.71 -9.34 -4.44
CA CYS A 86 4.03 -10.63 -3.81
C CYS A 86 5.30 -11.27 -4.37
N ASP A 87 5.44 -11.28 -5.69
CA ASP A 87 6.62 -11.84 -6.38
C ASP A 87 7.92 -11.06 -6.05
N ILE A 88 7.84 -9.71 -5.99
CA ILE A 88 9.02 -8.86 -5.71
C ILE A 88 9.48 -9.00 -4.24
N TYR A 89 8.54 -9.14 -3.31
CA TYR A 89 8.81 -9.14 -1.88
C TYR A 89 8.83 -10.54 -1.23
N ASP A 90 8.68 -11.60 -2.01
CA ASP A 90 8.63 -13.01 -1.54
C ASP A 90 7.54 -13.22 -0.48
N VAL A 91 6.31 -12.83 -0.82
CA VAL A 91 5.13 -12.91 0.03
C VAL A 91 4.04 -13.75 -0.65
N ASP A 92 3.40 -14.63 0.09
CA ASP A 92 2.32 -15.47 -0.42
C ASP A 92 0.95 -14.82 -0.25
N LEU A 93 0.15 -14.79 -1.31
CA LEU A 93 -1.29 -14.52 -1.21
C LEU A 93 -2.01 -15.81 -0.81
N VAL A 94 -2.46 -15.90 0.44
CA VAL A 94 -2.99 -17.17 1.01
C VAL A 94 -4.51 -17.20 1.13
N GLY A 95 -5.20 -16.09 0.86
CA GLY A 95 -6.65 -16.07 0.91
C GLY A 95 -7.24 -14.67 0.92
N GLY A 96 -8.52 -14.60 1.19
CA GLY A 96 -9.26 -13.34 1.24
C GLY A 96 -10.76 -13.55 1.18
N ASP A 97 -11.48 -12.45 1.00
CA ASP A 97 -12.93 -12.43 0.85
C ASP A 97 -13.36 -11.35 -0.16
N THR A 98 -14.49 -11.56 -0.81
CA THR A 98 -15.07 -10.58 -1.72
C THR A 98 -16.53 -10.39 -1.42
N SER A 99 -16.94 -9.18 -1.12
CA SER A 99 -18.32 -8.81 -0.81
C SER A 99 -18.82 -7.67 -1.68
N ALA A 100 -20.13 -7.54 -1.79
CA ALA A 100 -20.72 -6.43 -2.51
C ALA A 100 -20.61 -5.13 -1.69
N SER A 101 -20.24 -4.03 -2.39
CA SER A 101 -20.31 -2.66 -1.86
C SER A 101 -21.38 -1.86 -2.59
N ARG A 102 -22.04 -0.94 -1.90
CA ARG A 102 -22.97 0.01 -2.52
C ARG A 102 -22.25 1.28 -3.00
N THR A 103 -21.09 1.57 -2.45
CA THR A 103 -20.36 2.82 -2.67
C THR A 103 -18.87 2.54 -2.93
N GLY A 104 -18.49 2.46 -4.20
CA GLY A 104 -17.07 2.38 -4.57
C GLY A 104 -16.36 1.08 -4.22
N LEU A 105 -15.04 1.14 -4.24
CA LEU A 105 -14.11 0.07 -3.93
C LEU A 105 -13.54 0.24 -2.51
N ALA A 106 -13.63 -0.82 -1.71
CA ALA A 106 -12.96 -0.92 -0.42
C ALA A 106 -11.98 -2.09 -0.46
N ILE A 107 -10.76 -1.88 0.01
CA ILE A 107 -9.69 -2.87 0.00
C ILE A 107 -9.16 -3.00 1.43
N SER A 108 -9.20 -4.19 1.99
CA SER A 108 -8.54 -4.48 3.26
C SER A 108 -7.53 -5.60 3.06
N ILE A 109 -6.28 -5.32 3.40
CA ILE A 109 -5.19 -6.31 3.33
C ILE A 109 -4.64 -6.52 4.73
N THR A 110 -4.56 -7.76 5.14
CA THR A 110 -3.86 -8.17 6.36
C THR A 110 -2.59 -8.88 5.97
N CYS A 111 -1.47 -8.41 6.50
CA CYS A 111 -0.16 -9.01 6.30
C CYS A 111 0.33 -9.67 7.59
N LEU A 112 0.79 -10.91 7.44
CA LEU A 112 1.50 -11.65 8.47
C LEU A 112 2.98 -11.67 8.12
N GLY A 113 3.80 -11.35 9.10
CA GLY A 113 5.26 -11.39 8.99
C GLY A 113 5.90 -12.07 10.19
N GLU A 114 7.18 -12.24 10.12
CA GLU A 114 7.98 -12.80 11.21
C GLU A 114 9.17 -11.90 11.53
N GLY A 115 9.49 -11.77 12.81
CA GLY A 115 10.70 -11.11 13.32
C GLY A 115 11.50 -12.05 14.21
N GLU A 116 12.80 -11.83 14.29
CA GLU A 116 13.64 -12.54 15.26
C GLU A 116 13.34 -12.03 16.67
N LYS A 117 13.21 -12.96 17.61
CA LYS A 117 12.95 -12.62 19.01
C LYS A 117 14.03 -11.69 19.56
N GLY A 118 13.60 -10.59 20.16
CA GLY A 118 14.49 -9.58 20.71
C GLY A 118 15.11 -8.60 19.70
N LYS A 119 14.81 -8.75 18.40
CA LYS A 119 15.24 -7.80 17.35
C LYS A 119 14.08 -6.99 16.75
N VAL A 120 12.86 -7.27 17.16
CA VAL A 120 11.69 -6.51 16.71
C VAL A 120 11.76 -5.09 17.27
N VAL A 121 11.52 -4.11 16.40
CA VAL A 121 11.53 -2.68 16.74
C VAL A 121 10.11 -2.18 16.91
N TYR A 122 9.87 -1.45 17.99
CA TYR A 122 8.58 -0.87 18.34
C TYR A 122 8.59 0.64 18.24
N ARG A 123 7.42 1.26 18.08
CA ARG A 123 7.26 2.73 17.95
C ARG A 123 7.57 3.51 19.23
N ASN A 124 7.66 2.86 20.36
CA ASN A 124 7.82 3.47 21.68
C ASN A 124 9.27 3.42 22.22
N GLY A 125 10.25 3.10 21.38
CA GLY A 125 11.64 2.92 21.78
C GLY A 125 12.46 4.22 21.88
N ALA A 126 12.03 5.30 21.23
CA ALA A 126 12.78 6.55 21.16
C ALA A 126 12.93 7.25 22.53
N LYS A 127 14.11 7.82 22.76
CA LYS A 127 14.49 8.51 24.00
C LYS A 127 14.91 9.94 23.69
N GLU A 128 14.89 10.77 24.72
CA GLU A 128 15.48 12.11 24.65
C GLU A 128 16.97 12.00 24.27
N THR A 129 17.42 12.84 23.35
CA THR A 129 18.76 12.86 22.75
C THR A 129 19.02 11.84 21.62
N ASP A 130 18.08 10.96 21.28
CA ASP A 130 18.23 10.11 20.11
C ASP A 130 18.27 10.95 18.81
N LEU A 131 19.07 10.51 17.84
CA LEU A 131 19.16 11.16 16.54
C LEU A 131 18.00 10.72 15.65
N ILE A 132 17.35 11.68 15.03
CA ILE A 132 16.33 11.42 14.00
C ILE A 132 17.05 11.27 12.66
N CYS A 133 17.04 10.05 12.12
CA CYS A 133 17.64 9.74 10.83
C CYS A 133 16.54 9.51 9.76
N VAL A 134 16.80 10.02 8.56
CA VAL A 134 15.92 9.82 7.41
C VAL A 134 16.71 9.13 6.31
N SER A 135 16.18 8.04 5.76
CA SER A 135 16.71 7.39 4.56
C SER A 135 15.88 7.76 3.33
N GLY A 136 16.54 8.15 2.23
CA GLY A 136 15.88 8.60 1.01
C GLY A 136 15.29 9.99 1.13
N ASP A 137 14.16 10.20 0.47
CA ASP A 137 13.45 11.48 0.41
C ASP A 137 12.10 11.43 1.16
N LEU A 138 11.66 12.59 1.62
CA LEU A 138 10.32 12.79 2.18
C LEU A 138 9.53 13.76 1.29
N GLY A 139 8.23 13.49 1.15
CA GLY A 139 7.29 14.38 0.46
C GLY A 139 7.13 14.12 -1.04
N ALA A 140 7.97 13.31 -1.70
CA ALA A 140 7.83 13.04 -3.14
C ALA A 140 6.47 12.44 -3.50
N ALA A 141 5.97 11.46 -2.74
CA ALA A 141 4.65 10.88 -2.96
C ALA A 141 3.52 11.91 -2.78
N TYR A 142 3.63 12.79 -1.79
CA TYR A 142 2.66 13.88 -1.59
C TYR A 142 2.67 14.86 -2.77
N MET A 143 3.84 15.23 -3.27
CA MET A 143 3.95 16.08 -4.45
C MET A 143 3.37 15.41 -5.71
N GLY A 144 3.57 14.10 -5.85
CA GLY A 144 2.92 13.31 -6.90
C GLY A 144 1.39 13.35 -6.81
N LEU A 145 0.83 13.22 -5.60
CA LEU A 145 -0.61 13.38 -5.36
C LEU A 145 -1.09 14.78 -5.76
N GLN A 146 -0.38 15.84 -5.36
CA GLN A 146 -0.76 17.23 -5.71
C GLN A 146 -0.78 17.44 -7.24
N LEU A 147 0.15 16.82 -7.98
CA LEU A 147 0.15 16.88 -9.44
C LEU A 147 -1.09 16.19 -10.03
N LEU A 148 -1.42 14.98 -9.56
CA LEU A 148 -2.58 14.22 -10.03
C LEU A 148 -3.90 14.96 -9.72
N GLU A 149 -4.06 15.48 -8.51
CA GLU A 149 -5.24 16.24 -8.12
C GLU A 149 -5.38 17.57 -8.91
N ARG A 150 -4.27 18.23 -9.20
CA ARG A 150 -4.26 19.41 -10.07
C ARG A 150 -4.77 19.06 -11.47
N GLU A 151 -4.21 18.03 -12.10
CA GLU A 151 -4.62 17.63 -13.46
C GLU A 151 -6.09 17.18 -13.48
N LYS A 152 -6.54 16.46 -12.46
CA LYS A 152 -7.95 16.12 -12.28
C LYS A 152 -8.84 17.37 -12.19
N SER A 153 -8.40 18.42 -11.47
CA SER A 153 -9.18 19.66 -11.32
C SER A 153 -9.28 20.48 -12.60
N ILE A 154 -8.30 20.34 -13.52
CA ILE A 154 -8.28 21.01 -14.82
C ILE A 154 -9.10 20.23 -15.85
N PHE A 155 -9.24 18.91 -15.64
CA PHE A 155 -9.97 18.05 -16.55
C PHE A 155 -11.46 18.45 -16.62
N ASN A 156 -11.89 18.90 -17.80
CA ASN A 156 -13.25 19.42 -18.07
C ASN A 156 -14.11 18.42 -18.87
N GLY A 157 -13.63 17.18 -19.04
CA GLY A 157 -14.31 16.14 -19.83
C GLY A 157 -14.02 16.19 -21.34
N GLU A 158 -13.08 17.03 -21.79
CA GLU A 158 -12.64 17.04 -23.20
C GLU A 158 -11.86 15.77 -23.53
N LYS A 159 -12.19 15.15 -24.68
CA LYS A 159 -11.58 13.88 -25.10
C LYS A 159 -10.09 13.97 -25.41
N ASP A 160 -9.61 15.17 -25.75
CA ASP A 160 -8.22 15.41 -26.17
C ASP A 160 -7.34 15.97 -25.02
N PHE A 161 -7.85 15.97 -23.79
CA PHE A 161 -7.04 16.40 -22.64
C PHE A 161 -5.97 15.35 -22.33
N THR A 162 -4.73 15.74 -22.48
CA THR A 162 -3.57 14.92 -22.13
C THR A 162 -2.77 15.64 -21.03
N PRO A 163 -2.70 15.10 -19.81
CA PRO A 163 -1.91 15.70 -18.74
C PRO A 163 -0.42 15.76 -19.13
N ASP A 164 0.25 16.85 -18.80
CA ASP A 164 1.70 16.98 -18.97
C ASP A 164 2.44 16.65 -17.67
N PHE A 165 3.05 15.50 -17.65
CA PHE A 165 3.85 15.02 -16.53
C PHE A 165 5.36 14.98 -16.84
N SER A 166 5.81 15.59 -17.94
CA SER A 166 7.21 15.59 -18.37
C SER A 166 8.15 16.09 -17.26
N GLY A 167 9.16 15.28 -16.93
CA GLY A 167 10.15 15.56 -15.88
C GLY A 167 9.62 15.41 -14.45
N LYS A 168 8.42 14.79 -14.28
CA LYS A 168 7.80 14.56 -12.96
C LYS A 168 7.53 13.08 -12.69
N GLU A 169 8.08 12.21 -13.53
CA GLU A 169 7.85 10.75 -13.52
C GLU A 169 8.17 10.16 -12.15
N TYR A 170 9.26 10.60 -11.54
CA TYR A 170 9.67 10.15 -10.20
C TYR A 170 8.60 10.44 -9.13
N LEU A 171 8.00 11.64 -9.15
CA LEU A 171 6.97 12.01 -8.17
C LEU A 171 5.72 11.16 -8.34
N LEU A 172 5.32 10.90 -9.59
CA LEU A 172 4.18 10.05 -9.91
C LEU A 172 4.44 8.59 -9.51
N GLU A 173 5.62 8.07 -9.82
CA GLU A 173 6.00 6.72 -9.44
C GLU A 173 5.96 6.53 -7.93
N ARG A 174 6.50 7.49 -7.17
CA ARG A 174 6.46 7.45 -5.69
C ARG A 174 5.04 7.45 -5.12
N GLN A 175 4.08 8.08 -5.79
CA GLN A 175 2.67 8.09 -5.39
C GLN A 175 1.90 6.86 -5.85
N LEU A 176 2.08 6.46 -7.11
CA LEU A 176 1.27 5.39 -7.73
C LEU A 176 1.82 3.99 -7.46
N LYS A 177 3.15 3.86 -7.39
CA LYS A 177 3.85 2.60 -7.17
C LYS A 177 4.94 2.77 -6.10
N PRO A 178 4.57 2.99 -4.83
CA PRO A 178 5.55 3.11 -3.75
C PRO A 178 6.30 1.80 -3.55
N GLU A 179 7.50 1.90 -2.98
CA GLU A 179 8.31 0.74 -2.62
C GLU A 179 8.48 0.65 -1.11
N ALA A 180 8.34 -0.56 -0.56
CA ALA A 180 8.71 -0.83 0.82
C ALA A 180 10.24 -0.96 0.92
N ARG A 181 10.83 -0.30 1.91
CA ARG A 181 12.28 -0.36 2.15
C ARG A 181 12.60 -1.59 2.98
N LYS A 182 13.25 -2.55 2.34
CA LYS A 182 13.61 -3.84 2.95
C LYS A 182 15.07 -3.93 3.39
N ASP A 183 15.86 -2.87 3.16
CA ASP A 183 17.31 -2.78 3.44
C ASP A 183 17.55 -1.88 4.66
#